data_bf79becc781fb9a4268befd7372c6cbe
#
_entry.id   bf79becc781fb9a4268befd7372c6cbe
#
_cell.length_a   1.000
_cell.length_b   1.000
_cell.length_c   1.000
_cell.angle_alpha   90.00
_cell.angle_beta   90.00
_cell.angle_gamma   90.00
#
_symmetry.space_group_name_H-M   'P 1'
#
loop_
_entity.id
_entity.type
_entity.pdbx_description
1 polymer ?
#
loop_
_entity_poly.entity_id
_entity_poly.type
_entity_poly.pdbx_seq_one_letter_code
_entity_poly.pdbx_strand_id
1 'polypeptide(L)'
;MHKTFGNMIQSMTGYGKATAELPDKKINVEIKSLNSKAMDLSARIAPAYREKEMEIRNEIARVLERGKVDFSLWVEKKECADAATPINQVLVEGYYNQIKAISENLHIAVPTDWFQTLLRMPDVMTRTETQELSEEEWGIVYAAVKEAVSHLVDFRKQEGAALEKKFREKIANIHRLLESVTPYEKERVDKVKERITDALEKTLNVDYDKNRLEQELIYYIEKLDINEEKQRLGNHLKYFISTLESGSGQGKKLGFIAQEMGREINTLEIGRASCRERV
;
A
#
# COMPACT_ATOMS: atom_id res chain seq x y z
N MET A 1 7.77 -15.62 21.52
CA MET A 1 8.74 -14.54 21.38
C MET A 1 8.21 -13.57 20.31
N HIS A 2 7.55 -12.50 20.73
CA HIS A 2 7.20 -11.40 19.82
C HIS A 2 8.50 -10.71 19.41
N LYS A 3 8.95 -10.92 18.19
CA LYS A 3 9.94 -10.03 17.59
C LYS A 3 9.25 -8.67 17.41
N THR A 4 9.56 -7.74 18.29
CA THR A 4 9.37 -6.30 18.09
C THR A 4 10.06 -5.95 16.79
N PHE A 5 9.29 -5.89 15.71
CA PHE A 5 9.74 -5.27 14.45
C PHE A 5 10.03 -3.81 14.80
N GLY A 6 11.31 -3.45 14.75
CA GLY A 6 11.80 -2.13 15.17
C GLY A 6 11.02 -0.99 14.53
N ASN A 7 11.10 0.16 15.16
CA ASN A 7 10.45 1.46 14.91
C ASN A 7 10.63 2.03 13.47
N MET A 8 10.46 1.23 12.41
CA MET A 8 10.59 1.68 11.02
C MET A 8 9.20 1.88 10.40
N ILE A 9 9.06 2.97 9.68
CA ILE A 9 7.89 3.21 8.84
C ILE A 9 7.82 2.15 7.77
N GLN A 10 6.62 1.58 7.57
CA GLN A 10 6.36 0.62 6.51
C GLN A 10 5.34 1.18 5.54
N SER A 11 5.56 0.97 4.25
CA SER A 11 4.54 1.25 3.24
C SER A 11 3.36 0.28 3.39
N MET A 12 2.21 0.70 2.86
CA MET A 12 0.99 -0.13 2.81
C MET A 12 0.93 -0.94 1.51
N THR A 13 1.69 -0.55 0.50
CA THR A 13 1.84 -1.27 -0.76
C THR A 13 3.02 -2.21 -0.68
N GLY A 14 2.93 -3.35 -1.36
CA GLY A 14 4.02 -4.31 -1.42
C GLY A 14 3.73 -5.47 -2.35
N TYR A 15 4.80 -6.14 -2.74
CA TYR A 15 4.81 -7.29 -3.62
C TYR A 15 5.80 -8.32 -3.10
N GLY A 16 5.40 -9.58 -3.14
CA GLY A 16 6.27 -10.70 -2.82
C GLY A 16 5.99 -11.88 -3.75
N LYS A 17 7.03 -12.58 -4.13
CA LYS A 17 6.95 -13.78 -4.95
C LYS A 17 7.95 -14.80 -4.42
N ALA A 18 7.54 -16.07 -4.43
CA ALA A 18 8.42 -17.20 -4.19
C ALA A 18 8.02 -18.37 -5.08
N THR A 19 8.94 -19.28 -5.29
CA THR A 19 8.69 -20.47 -6.09
C THR A 19 9.29 -21.68 -5.38
N ALA A 20 8.53 -22.77 -5.31
CA ALA A 20 9.02 -24.05 -4.84
C ALA A 20 9.08 -25.04 -6.01
N GLU A 21 10.19 -25.74 -6.15
CA GLU A 21 10.36 -26.76 -7.16
C GLU A 21 10.22 -28.14 -6.55
N LEU A 22 9.29 -28.92 -7.10
CA LEU A 22 9.10 -30.33 -6.84
C LEU A 22 9.54 -31.14 -8.07
N PRO A 23 9.79 -32.43 -7.92
CA PRO A 23 10.24 -33.27 -9.04
C PRO A 23 9.35 -33.21 -10.27
N ASP A 24 8.01 -33.20 -10.07
CA ASP A 24 6.97 -33.27 -11.08
C ASP A 24 6.27 -31.94 -11.40
N LYS A 25 6.45 -30.94 -10.53
CA LYS A 25 5.73 -29.66 -10.63
C LYS A 25 6.52 -28.49 -10.03
N LYS A 26 6.19 -27.30 -10.48
CA LYS A 26 6.67 -26.04 -9.95
C LYS A 26 5.49 -25.28 -9.33
N ILE A 27 5.66 -24.84 -8.11
CA ILE A 27 4.64 -24.11 -7.36
C ILE A 27 5.05 -22.66 -7.32
N ASN A 28 4.18 -21.79 -7.77
CA ASN A 28 4.39 -20.35 -7.75
C ASN A 28 3.46 -19.71 -6.72
N VAL A 29 4.03 -18.89 -5.87
CA VAL A 29 3.33 -18.12 -4.86
C VAL A 29 3.54 -16.64 -5.13
N GLU A 30 2.47 -15.89 -5.23
CA GLU A 30 2.48 -14.44 -5.42
C GLU A 30 1.56 -13.77 -4.41
N ILE A 31 2.04 -12.71 -3.80
CA ILE A 31 1.29 -11.91 -2.84
C ILE A 31 1.44 -10.43 -3.13
N LYS A 32 0.33 -9.72 -3.25
CA LYS A 32 0.26 -8.28 -3.51
C LYS A 32 -0.51 -7.62 -2.39
N SER A 33 -0.10 -6.43 -2.02
CA SER A 33 -0.80 -5.65 -1.00
C SER A 33 -0.99 -4.21 -1.45
N LEU A 34 -2.21 -3.71 -1.21
CA LEU A 34 -2.60 -2.32 -1.44
C LEU A 34 -3.08 -1.68 -0.14
N ASN A 35 -3.18 -0.36 -0.15
CA ASN A 35 -3.63 0.39 1.01
C ASN A 35 -5.12 0.10 1.32
N SER A 36 -5.41 -0.32 2.56
CA SER A 36 -6.76 -0.47 3.09
C SER A 36 -6.80 -0.16 4.58
N LYS A 37 -7.98 0.22 5.08
CA LYS A 37 -8.21 0.49 6.51
C LYS A 37 -8.28 -0.79 7.35
N ALA A 38 -8.78 -1.87 6.76
CA ALA A 38 -8.92 -3.19 7.37
C ALA A 38 -8.13 -4.23 6.58
N MET A 39 -7.95 -5.42 7.14
CA MET A 39 -7.45 -6.57 6.42
C MET A 39 -8.56 -7.10 5.50
N ASP A 40 -8.30 -7.07 4.20
CA ASP A 40 -9.15 -7.66 3.16
C ASP A 40 -8.27 -8.63 2.35
N LEU A 41 -8.46 -9.93 2.57
CA LEU A 41 -7.63 -10.98 1.98
C LEU A 41 -8.41 -11.79 0.96
N SER A 42 -8.07 -11.61 -0.31
CA SER A 42 -8.50 -12.45 -1.42
C SER A 42 -7.45 -13.51 -1.68
N ALA A 43 -7.84 -14.80 -1.64
CA ALA A 43 -6.93 -15.91 -1.88
C ALA A 43 -7.41 -16.73 -3.08
N ARG A 44 -6.53 -16.94 -4.05
CA ARG A 44 -6.70 -17.84 -5.18
C ARG A 44 -5.72 -18.99 -5.01
N ILE A 45 -6.21 -20.16 -4.67
CA ILE A 45 -5.40 -21.33 -4.33
C ILE A 45 -5.73 -22.48 -5.28
N ALA A 46 -4.70 -23.12 -5.80
CA ALA A 46 -4.85 -24.30 -6.65
C ALA A 46 -5.65 -25.39 -5.91
N PRO A 47 -6.54 -26.14 -6.59
CA PRO A 47 -7.44 -27.10 -5.96
C PRO A 47 -6.77 -28.09 -5.00
N ALA A 48 -5.55 -28.53 -5.33
CA ALA A 48 -4.77 -29.47 -4.52
C ALA A 48 -4.40 -28.94 -3.13
N TYR A 49 -4.42 -27.62 -2.90
CA TYR A 49 -4.02 -26.98 -1.63
C TYR A 49 -5.17 -26.26 -0.93
N ARG A 50 -6.41 -26.41 -1.37
CA ARG A 50 -7.59 -25.74 -0.78
C ARG A 50 -7.81 -26.09 0.69
N GLU A 51 -7.53 -27.31 1.09
CA GLU A 51 -7.65 -27.73 2.47
C GLU A 51 -6.78 -26.89 3.44
N LYS A 52 -5.67 -26.41 2.95
CA LYS A 52 -4.70 -25.60 3.72
C LYS A 52 -4.96 -24.08 3.62
N GLU A 53 -6.06 -23.65 2.98
CA GLU A 53 -6.39 -22.24 2.81
C GLU A 53 -6.42 -21.45 4.12
N MET A 54 -7.01 -22.04 5.17
CA MET A 54 -7.13 -21.38 6.47
C MET A 54 -5.77 -21.15 7.14
N GLU A 55 -4.82 -22.09 6.98
CA GLU A 55 -3.47 -21.94 7.50
C GLU A 55 -2.74 -20.79 6.81
N ILE A 56 -2.88 -20.68 5.48
CA ILE A 56 -2.31 -19.60 4.68
C ILE A 56 -2.89 -18.24 5.09
N ARG A 57 -4.24 -18.16 5.22
CA ARG A 57 -4.94 -16.94 5.64
C ARG A 57 -4.49 -16.46 7.01
N ASN A 58 -4.36 -17.37 7.96
CA ASN A 58 -3.92 -17.06 9.32
C ASN A 58 -2.47 -16.56 9.35
N GLU A 59 -1.57 -17.17 8.57
CA GLU A 59 -0.18 -16.74 8.48
C GLU A 59 -0.07 -15.33 7.87
N ILE A 60 -0.79 -15.07 6.79
CA ILE A 60 -0.81 -13.75 6.15
C ILE A 60 -1.39 -12.69 7.10
N ALA A 61 -2.51 -12.98 7.76
CA ALA A 61 -3.15 -12.05 8.69
C ALA A 61 -2.28 -11.77 9.92
N ARG A 62 -1.53 -12.77 10.39
CA ARG A 62 -0.59 -12.63 11.51
C ARG A 62 0.57 -11.69 11.21
N VAL A 63 1.05 -11.69 9.96
CA VAL A 63 2.23 -10.91 9.54
C VAL A 63 1.82 -9.54 9.03
N LEU A 64 0.69 -9.45 8.31
CA LEU A 64 0.20 -8.24 7.67
C LEU A 64 -1.03 -7.72 8.43
N GLU A 65 -0.83 -6.87 9.40
CA GLU A 65 -1.89 -6.35 10.30
C GLU A 65 -3.10 -5.75 9.58
N ARG A 66 -2.89 -5.14 8.40
CA ARG A 66 -3.93 -4.50 7.56
C ARG A 66 -3.49 -4.37 6.10
N GLY A 67 -4.45 -4.15 5.22
CA GLY A 67 -4.24 -3.97 3.79
C GLY A 67 -5.24 -4.77 2.96
N LYS A 68 -5.44 -4.37 1.71
CA LYS A 68 -6.09 -5.23 0.73
C LYS A 68 -5.02 -6.13 0.11
N VAL A 69 -5.11 -7.43 0.39
CA VAL A 69 -4.10 -8.41 0.04
C VAL A 69 -4.68 -9.38 -0.97
N ASP A 70 -4.04 -9.49 -2.13
CA ASP A 70 -4.33 -10.50 -3.14
C ASP A 70 -3.23 -11.56 -3.09
N PHE A 71 -3.61 -12.78 -2.74
CA PHE A 71 -2.74 -13.94 -2.67
C PHE A 71 -3.09 -14.92 -3.78
N SER A 72 -2.09 -15.44 -4.49
CA SER A 72 -2.26 -16.43 -5.56
C SER A 72 -1.24 -17.54 -5.40
N LEU A 73 -1.72 -18.79 -5.43
CA LEU A 73 -0.91 -19.99 -5.43
C LEU A 73 -1.36 -20.86 -6.59
N TRP A 74 -0.46 -21.09 -7.55
CA TRP A 74 -0.74 -21.92 -8.72
C TRP A 74 0.40 -22.91 -8.98
N VAL A 75 0.06 -23.98 -9.69
CA VAL A 75 0.96 -25.08 -10.00
C VAL A 75 1.21 -25.11 -11.50
N GLU A 76 2.46 -25.14 -11.86
CA GLU A 76 2.92 -25.42 -13.23
C GLU A 76 3.47 -26.85 -13.27
N LYS A 77 2.86 -27.71 -14.08
CA LYS A 77 3.39 -29.07 -14.28
C LYS A 77 4.66 -28.99 -15.12
N LYS A 78 5.72 -29.67 -14.69
CA LYS A 78 6.88 -29.89 -15.58
C LYS A 78 6.44 -30.84 -16.68
N GLU A 79 6.73 -30.52 -17.93
CA GLU A 79 6.45 -31.39 -19.06
C GLU A 79 7.25 -32.69 -18.89
N CYS A 80 6.58 -33.72 -18.37
CA CYS A 80 7.09 -35.07 -18.46
C CYS A 80 6.75 -35.63 -19.85
N ALA A 81 7.65 -36.43 -20.42
CA ALA A 81 7.51 -37.03 -21.75
C ALA A 81 6.25 -37.87 -21.97
N ASP A 82 5.53 -38.24 -20.92
CA ASP A 82 4.24 -38.94 -20.96
C ASP A 82 3.05 -37.97 -20.86
N ALA A 83 2.87 -37.15 -21.90
CA ALA A 83 1.78 -36.18 -21.99
C ALA A 83 0.41 -36.80 -22.34
N ALA A 84 0.32 -38.13 -22.51
CA ALA A 84 -0.94 -38.80 -22.83
C ALA A 84 -1.89 -38.77 -21.61
N THR A 85 -3.12 -38.35 -21.84
CA THR A 85 -4.18 -38.44 -20.81
C THR A 85 -4.48 -39.91 -20.55
N PRO A 86 -4.34 -40.43 -19.32
CA PRO A 86 -4.64 -41.83 -19.02
C PRO A 86 -6.13 -42.13 -19.23
N ILE A 87 -6.38 -43.30 -19.74
CA ILE A 87 -7.76 -43.81 -19.93
C ILE A 87 -8.20 -44.53 -18.67
N ASN A 88 -9.34 -44.10 -18.12
CA ASN A 88 -9.93 -44.74 -16.95
C ASN A 88 -10.57 -46.10 -17.35
N GLN A 89 -9.82 -47.18 -17.17
CA GLN A 89 -10.23 -48.54 -17.57
C GLN A 89 -11.52 -48.99 -16.87
N VAL A 90 -11.72 -48.62 -15.60
CA VAL A 90 -12.92 -48.99 -14.82
C VAL A 90 -14.19 -48.37 -15.43
N LEU A 91 -14.11 -47.08 -15.82
CA LEU A 91 -15.24 -46.43 -16.49
C LEU A 91 -15.48 -46.99 -17.89
N VAL A 92 -14.42 -47.30 -18.66
CA VAL A 92 -14.53 -47.92 -19.97
C VAL A 92 -15.27 -49.28 -19.86
N GLU A 93 -14.87 -50.12 -18.93
CA GLU A 93 -15.52 -51.42 -18.68
C GLU A 93 -16.98 -51.24 -18.25
N GLY A 94 -17.27 -50.31 -17.35
CA GLY A 94 -18.61 -49.95 -16.93
C GLY A 94 -19.51 -49.54 -18.08
N TYR A 95 -19.04 -48.61 -18.94
CA TYR A 95 -19.80 -48.17 -20.13
C TYR A 95 -19.95 -49.29 -21.17
N TYR A 96 -18.94 -50.09 -21.39
CA TYR A 96 -19.04 -51.26 -22.28
C TYR A 96 -20.15 -52.17 -21.84
N ASN A 97 -20.17 -52.58 -20.56
CA ASN A 97 -21.19 -53.52 -20.05
C ASN A 97 -22.61 -52.93 -20.11
N GLN A 98 -22.78 -51.63 -19.82
CA GLN A 98 -24.07 -50.95 -19.92
C GLN A 98 -24.57 -50.88 -21.38
N ILE A 99 -23.72 -50.49 -22.33
CA ILE A 99 -24.09 -50.41 -23.76
C ILE A 99 -24.49 -51.78 -24.26
N LYS A 100 -23.77 -52.84 -23.88
CA LYS A 100 -24.07 -54.21 -24.28
C LYS A 100 -25.44 -54.67 -23.73
N ALA A 101 -25.71 -54.44 -22.46
CA ALA A 101 -26.98 -54.76 -21.84
C ALA A 101 -28.16 -53.99 -22.48
N ILE A 102 -27.97 -52.70 -22.82
CA ILE A 102 -28.99 -51.91 -23.53
C ILE A 102 -29.21 -52.43 -24.93
N SER A 103 -28.17 -52.81 -25.65
CA SER A 103 -28.26 -53.41 -27.01
C SER A 103 -29.07 -54.72 -26.98
N GLU A 104 -28.81 -55.59 -26.01
CA GLU A 104 -29.52 -56.86 -25.83
C GLU A 104 -31.00 -56.63 -25.46
N ASN A 105 -31.29 -55.74 -24.53
CA ASN A 105 -32.66 -55.47 -24.06
C ASN A 105 -33.54 -54.78 -25.11
N LEU A 106 -32.96 -53.88 -25.91
CA LEU A 106 -33.69 -53.10 -26.90
C LEU A 106 -33.59 -53.67 -28.32
N HIS A 107 -32.86 -54.79 -28.48
CA HIS A 107 -32.58 -55.41 -29.79
C HIS A 107 -31.97 -54.45 -30.83
N ILE A 108 -31.09 -53.56 -30.36
CA ILE A 108 -30.36 -52.58 -31.18
C ILE A 108 -28.98 -53.16 -31.46
N ALA A 109 -28.45 -52.90 -32.67
CA ALA A 109 -27.10 -53.34 -33.02
C ALA A 109 -26.03 -52.65 -32.16
N VAL A 110 -25.02 -53.41 -31.72
CA VAL A 110 -23.86 -52.84 -30.99
C VAL A 110 -23.05 -51.92 -31.87
N PRO A 111 -22.35 -50.92 -31.32
CA PRO A 111 -21.49 -50.06 -32.10
C PRO A 111 -20.41 -50.85 -32.88
N THR A 112 -20.16 -50.47 -34.11
CA THR A 112 -19.12 -51.11 -34.93
C THR A 112 -17.72 -50.66 -34.49
N ASP A 113 -17.58 -49.42 -33.98
CA ASP A 113 -16.35 -48.89 -33.42
C ASP A 113 -16.48 -48.61 -31.92
N TRP A 114 -16.09 -49.59 -31.14
CA TRP A 114 -16.14 -49.53 -29.69
C TRP A 114 -15.17 -48.51 -29.11
N PHE A 115 -13.97 -48.40 -29.65
CA PHE A 115 -12.97 -47.46 -29.13
C PHE A 115 -13.42 -46.02 -29.32
N GLN A 116 -13.92 -45.67 -30.48
CA GLN A 116 -14.45 -44.34 -30.74
C GLN A 116 -15.65 -44.00 -29.83
N THR A 117 -16.53 -45.00 -29.62
CA THR A 117 -17.72 -44.81 -28.75
C THR A 117 -17.33 -44.61 -27.29
N LEU A 118 -16.49 -45.49 -26.75
CA LEU A 118 -16.09 -45.48 -25.35
C LEU A 118 -15.19 -44.28 -24.98
N LEU A 119 -14.27 -43.91 -25.87
CA LEU A 119 -13.39 -42.74 -25.60
C LEU A 119 -14.12 -41.40 -25.64
N ARG A 120 -15.32 -41.33 -26.22
CA ARG A 120 -16.17 -40.14 -26.23
C ARG A 120 -17.11 -40.06 -25.03
N MET A 121 -17.20 -41.12 -24.21
CA MET A 121 -18.03 -41.10 -23.01
C MET A 121 -17.45 -40.14 -21.95
N PRO A 122 -18.31 -39.53 -21.14
CA PRO A 122 -17.88 -38.61 -20.10
C PRO A 122 -16.86 -39.25 -19.16
N ASP A 123 -15.89 -38.47 -18.73
CA ASP A 123 -14.89 -38.81 -17.71
C ASP A 123 -13.96 -40.02 -18.02
N VAL A 124 -14.05 -40.62 -19.21
CA VAL A 124 -13.17 -41.72 -19.62
C VAL A 124 -11.71 -41.26 -19.82
N MET A 125 -11.50 -40.03 -20.28
CA MET A 125 -10.19 -39.41 -20.46
C MET A 125 -9.91 -38.35 -19.40
N THR A 126 -10.54 -38.39 -18.26
CA THR A 126 -10.34 -37.43 -17.16
C THR A 126 -9.24 -37.93 -16.24
N ARG A 127 -8.28 -37.06 -15.98
CA ARG A 127 -7.28 -37.31 -14.95
C ARG A 127 -7.93 -37.21 -13.56
N THR A 128 -8.32 -38.36 -12.99
CA THR A 128 -8.73 -38.45 -11.59
C THR A 128 -7.48 -38.45 -10.71
N GLU A 129 -6.79 -37.35 -10.64
CA GLU A 129 -5.72 -37.15 -9.66
C GLU A 129 -6.31 -36.44 -8.43
N THR A 130 -6.99 -37.15 -7.57
CA THR A 130 -7.05 -36.83 -6.13
C THR A 130 -5.75 -37.33 -5.51
N GLN A 131 -4.62 -36.66 -5.81
CA GLN A 131 -3.43 -36.87 -5.01
C GLN A 131 -3.70 -36.24 -3.64
N GLU A 132 -3.76 -37.09 -2.63
CA GLU A 132 -3.75 -36.62 -1.24
C GLU A 132 -2.46 -35.82 -1.01
N LEU A 133 -2.63 -34.63 -0.45
CA LEU A 133 -1.50 -33.73 -0.17
C LEU A 133 -0.60 -34.35 0.92
N SER A 134 0.63 -34.70 0.57
CA SER A 134 1.58 -35.19 1.57
C SER A 134 2.04 -34.05 2.49
N GLU A 135 2.30 -34.37 3.76
CA GLU A 135 2.81 -33.38 4.72
C GLU A 135 4.20 -32.85 4.32
N GLU A 136 5.01 -33.64 3.64
CA GLU A 136 6.33 -33.21 3.12
C GLU A 136 6.15 -32.16 2.02
N GLU A 137 5.27 -32.40 1.06
CA GLU A 137 4.94 -31.45 0.00
C GLU A 137 4.38 -30.17 0.61
N TRP A 138 3.45 -30.28 1.57
CA TRP A 138 2.91 -29.14 2.27
C TRP A 138 3.98 -28.31 2.96
N GLY A 139 4.95 -28.95 3.61
CA GLY A 139 6.09 -28.27 4.24
C GLY A 139 6.86 -27.39 3.27
N ILE A 140 7.12 -27.88 2.04
CA ILE A 140 7.81 -27.14 0.98
C ILE A 140 6.97 -25.95 0.50
N VAL A 141 5.69 -26.18 0.25
CA VAL A 141 4.75 -25.11 -0.20
C VAL A 141 4.61 -24.04 0.87
N TYR A 142 4.45 -24.44 2.13
CA TYR A 142 4.31 -23.49 3.24
C TYR A 142 5.58 -22.68 3.48
N ALA A 143 6.75 -23.25 3.24
CA ALA A 143 8.01 -22.50 3.25
C ALA A 143 8.03 -21.42 2.16
N ALA A 144 7.59 -21.75 0.93
CA ALA A 144 7.47 -20.76 -0.16
C ALA A 144 6.42 -19.67 0.15
N VAL A 145 5.31 -20.01 0.81
CA VAL A 145 4.33 -19.01 1.28
C VAL A 145 4.98 -18.03 2.26
N LYS A 146 5.73 -18.53 3.25
CA LYS A 146 6.44 -17.68 4.21
C LYS A 146 7.50 -16.79 3.53
N GLU A 147 8.21 -17.34 2.57
CA GLU A 147 9.19 -16.60 1.80
C GLU A 147 8.55 -15.46 1.00
N ALA A 148 7.45 -15.73 0.30
CA ALA A 148 6.70 -14.69 -0.43
C ALA A 148 6.21 -13.58 0.50
N VAL A 149 5.68 -13.93 1.67
CA VAL A 149 5.26 -12.97 2.70
C VAL A 149 6.44 -12.15 3.22
N SER A 150 7.61 -12.78 3.43
CA SER A 150 8.85 -12.10 3.85
C SER A 150 9.30 -11.08 2.80
N HIS A 151 9.31 -11.46 1.52
CA HIS A 151 9.65 -10.55 0.42
C HIS A 151 8.73 -9.33 0.36
N LEU A 152 7.41 -9.52 0.57
CA LEU A 152 6.47 -8.42 0.64
C LEU A 152 6.75 -7.49 1.83
N VAL A 153 7.06 -8.05 3.01
CA VAL A 153 7.41 -7.25 4.20
C VAL A 153 8.69 -6.46 3.97
N ASP A 154 9.70 -7.07 3.35
CA ASP A 154 10.97 -6.40 3.06
C ASP A 154 10.80 -5.29 2.00
N PHE A 155 9.95 -5.50 1.01
CA PHE A 155 9.56 -4.46 0.06
C PHE A 155 8.90 -3.26 0.79
N ARG A 156 7.93 -3.53 1.69
CA ARG A 156 7.27 -2.49 2.50
C ARG A 156 8.26 -1.70 3.37
N LYS A 157 9.27 -2.36 3.94
CA LYS A 157 10.34 -1.71 4.73
C LYS A 157 11.22 -0.82 3.86
N GLN A 158 11.64 -1.31 2.70
CA GLN A 158 12.48 -0.53 1.77
C GLN A 158 11.75 0.72 1.27
N GLU A 159 10.49 0.59 0.87
CA GLU A 159 9.66 1.71 0.45
C GLU A 159 9.41 2.69 1.60
N GLY A 160 9.14 2.18 2.81
CA GLY A 160 8.98 2.97 4.02
C GLY A 160 10.23 3.78 4.37
N ALA A 161 11.42 3.19 4.29
CA ALA A 161 12.70 3.87 4.52
C ALA A 161 12.95 4.98 3.48
N ALA A 162 12.61 4.73 2.21
CA ALA A 162 12.72 5.75 1.17
C ALA A 162 11.76 6.94 1.42
N LEU A 163 10.54 6.68 1.88
CA LEU A 163 9.58 7.71 2.26
C LEU A 163 10.05 8.50 3.49
N GLU A 164 10.57 7.81 4.52
CA GLU A 164 11.11 8.47 5.71
C GLU A 164 12.22 9.46 5.35
N LYS A 165 13.16 9.05 4.51
CA LYS A 165 14.23 9.93 4.03
C LYS A 165 13.67 11.20 3.35
N LYS A 166 12.68 11.03 2.47
CA LYS A 166 12.02 12.16 1.79
C LYS A 166 11.29 13.07 2.77
N PHE A 167 10.61 12.53 3.77
CA PHE A 167 9.92 13.35 4.79
C PHE A 167 10.93 14.17 5.60
N ARG A 168 12.01 13.54 6.08
CA ARG A 168 13.06 14.27 6.82
C ARG A 168 13.67 15.40 5.98
N GLU A 169 13.94 15.15 4.71
CA GLU A 169 14.45 16.16 3.78
C GLU A 169 13.47 17.33 3.63
N LYS A 170 12.18 17.05 3.41
CA LYS A 170 11.16 18.10 3.25
C LYS A 170 10.95 18.90 4.54
N ILE A 171 10.91 18.25 5.69
CA ILE A 171 10.79 18.91 7.00
C ILE A 171 12.00 19.81 7.25
N ALA A 172 13.23 19.34 6.98
CA ALA A 172 14.44 20.15 7.10
C ALA A 172 14.41 21.38 6.16
N ASN A 173 13.92 21.22 4.93
CA ASN A 173 13.74 22.33 4.01
C ASN A 173 12.73 23.37 4.52
N ILE A 174 11.58 22.95 5.03
CA ILE A 174 10.57 23.86 5.59
C ILE A 174 11.17 24.60 6.79
N HIS A 175 11.89 23.89 7.66
CA HIS A 175 12.57 24.52 8.81
C HIS A 175 13.56 25.59 8.37
N ARG A 176 14.42 25.29 7.40
CA ARG A 176 15.39 26.27 6.86
C ARG A 176 14.71 27.48 6.24
N LEU A 177 13.61 27.27 5.50
CA LEU A 177 12.82 28.37 4.93
C LEU A 177 12.18 29.23 6.02
N LEU A 178 11.65 28.60 7.08
CA LEU A 178 11.08 29.30 8.22
C LEU A 178 12.12 30.21 8.91
N GLU A 179 13.33 29.71 9.13
CA GLU A 179 14.43 30.50 9.67
C GLU A 179 14.81 31.67 8.76
N SER A 180 14.77 31.49 7.45
CA SER A 180 15.11 32.54 6.47
C SER A 180 14.08 33.67 6.40
N VAL A 181 12.89 33.53 7.00
CA VAL A 181 11.86 34.59 7.04
C VAL A 181 12.24 35.71 8.03
N THR A 182 12.92 35.36 9.12
CA THR A 182 13.23 36.31 10.23
C THR A 182 13.91 37.61 9.83
N PRO A 183 14.93 37.64 8.94
CA PRO A 183 15.55 38.89 8.49
C PRO A 183 14.57 39.81 7.75
N TYR A 184 13.67 39.24 6.96
CA TYR A 184 12.71 40.00 6.15
C TYR A 184 11.59 40.64 6.98
N GLU A 185 11.32 40.17 8.17
CA GLU A 185 10.29 40.74 9.06
C GLU A 185 10.69 42.15 9.53
N LYS A 186 11.95 42.31 9.96
CA LYS A 186 12.45 43.59 10.40
C LYS A 186 12.46 44.61 9.24
N GLU A 187 13.01 44.21 8.11
CA GLU A 187 13.06 45.08 6.90
C GLU A 187 11.64 45.46 6.43
N ARG A 188 10.66 44.60 6.62
CA ARG A 188 9.24 44.84 6.27
C ARG A 188 8.63 45.93 7.15
N VAL A 189 8.80 45.86 8.45
CA VAL A 189 8.28 46.86 9.40
C VAL A 189 8.88 48.25 9.06
N ASP A 190 10.19 48.31 8.82
CA ASP A 190 10.85 49.55 8.46
C ASP A 190 10.33 50.13 7.14
N LYS A 191 10.17 49.32 6.10
CA LYS A 191 9.61 49.74 4.82
C LYS A 191 8.15 50.19 4.91
N VAL A 192 7.32 49.57 5.76
CA VAL A 192 5.95 50.01 6.01
C VAL A 192 5.94 51.36 6.69
N LYS A 193 6.80 51.55 7.68
CA LYS A 193 6.94 52.82 8.40
C LYS A 193 7.35 53.96 7.47
N GLU A 194 8.43 53.76 6.70
CA GLU A 194 8.90 54.74 5.70
C GLU A 194 7.79 55.11 4.73
N ARG A 195 7.09 54.16 4.21
CA ARG A 195 6.06 54.36 3.18
C ARG A 195 4.84 55.10 3.70
N ILE A 196 4.41 54.83 4.96
CA ILE A 196 3.31 55.57 5.59
C ILE A 196 3.76 57.00 5.85
N THR A 197 4.98 57.20 6.35
CA THR A 197 5.55 58.55 6.57
C THR A 197 5.64 59.35 5.28
N ASP A 198 6.22 58.77 4.23
CA ASP A 198 6.33 59.38 2.89
C ASP A 198 4.97 59.74 2.28
N ALA A 199 3.95 58.86 2.43
CA ALA A 199 2.62 59.13 1.94
C ALA A 199 1.95 60.31 2.66
N LEU A 200 2.16 60.42 3.96
CA LEU A 200 1.64 61.52 4.76
C LEU A 200 2.33 62.83 4.42
N GLU A 201 3.63 62.84 4.27
CA GLU A 201 4.40 64.05 3.88
C GLU A 201 4.05 64.56 2.47
N LYS A 202 3.79 63.64 1.52
CA LYS A 202 3.43 64.02 0.13
C LYS A 202 1.97 64.47 -0.05
N THR A 203 1.06 63.95 0.78
CA THR A 203 -0.40 64.14 0.59
C THR A 203 -0.95 65.32 1.41
N LEU A 204 -0.34 65.63 2.53
CA LEU A 204 -0.83 66.61 3.47
C LEU A 204 0.27 67.67 3.73
N ASN A 205 0.17 68.85 3.08
CA ASN A 205 0.86 70.04 3.52
C ASN A 205 0.38 70.56 4.89
N VAL A 206 -0.05 69.68 5.78
CA VAL A 206 -0.67 69.96 7.07
C VAL A 206 0.08 69.22 8.17
N ASP A 207 0.29 69.91 9.27
CA ASP A 207 0.86 69.31 10.50
C ASP A 207 0.01 68.13 10.95
N TYR A 208 0.52 66.90 10.81
CA TYR A 208 -0.20 65.68 11.18
C TYR A 208 0.05 65.32 12.66
N ASP A 209 -0.95 64.82 13.33
CA ASP A 209 -0.85 64.32 14.69
C ASP A 209 0.04 63.09 14.77
N LYS A 210 1.23 63.24 15.31
CA LYS A 210 2.22 62.17 15.49
C LYS A 210 1.71 61.01 16.32
N ASN A 211 0.88 61.31 17.32
CA ASN A 211 0.33 60.26 18.20
C ASN A 211 -0.64 59.39 17.45
N ARG A 212 -1.44 59.94 16.53
CA ARG A 212 -2.34 59.20 15.71
C ARG A 212 -1.62 58.33 14.68
N LEU A 213 -0.53 58.82 14.12
CA LEU A 213 0.36 58.05 13.23
C LEU A 213 0.98 56.84 13.97
N GLU A 214 1.46 57.05 15.19
CA GLU A 214 2.02 55.99 16.02
C GLU A 214 0.95 54.89 16.34
N GLN A 215 -0.23 55.28 16.67
CA GLN A 215 -1.34 54.32 16.90
C GLN A 215 -1.69 53.51 15.67
N GLU A 216 -1.78 54.12 14.51
CA GLU A 216 -2.01 53.41 13.24
C GLU A 216 -0.86 52.46 12.89
N LEU A 217 0.41 52.92 13.12
CA LEU A 217 1.59 52.09 12.91
C LEU A 217 1.57 50.86 13.82
N ILE A 218 1.27 51.03 15.09
CA ILE A 218 1.13 49.91 16.05
C ILE A 218 0.08 48.93 15.53
N TYR A 219 -1.10 49.39 15.15
CA TYR A 219 -2.17 48.56 14.60
C TYR A 219 -1.71 47.75 13.36
N TYR A 220 -0.97 48.38 12.45
CA TYR A 220 -0.43 47.69 11.28
C TYR A 220 0.65 46.68 11.64
N ILE A 221 1.52 46.99 12.60
CA ILE A 221 2.59 46.11 13.08
C ILE A 221 1.96 44.84 13.72
N GLU A 222 0.96 45.02 14.60
CA GLU A 222 0.22 43.92 15.24
C GLU A 222 -0.50 43.05 14.19
N LYS A 223 -1.14 43.66 13.21
CA LYS A 223 -1.84 42.94 12.13
C LYS A 223 -0.92 42.18 11.20
N LEU A 224 0.35 42.52 11.14
CA LEU A 224 1.38 41.91 10.31
C LEU A 224 2.27 40.97 11.12
N ASP A 225 2.01 40.83 12.42
CA ASP A 225 2.74 39.91 13.26
C ASP A 225 2.42 38.45 12.86
N ILE A 226 3.45 37.71 12.55
CA ILE A 226 3.40 36.29 12.14
C ILE A 226 4.17 35.41 13.14
N ASN A 227 4.49 35.92 14.31
CA ASN A 227 5.29 35.21 15.30
C ASN A 227 4.55 33.98 15.84
N GLU A 228 3.24 34.07 16.01
CA GLU A 228 2.42 32.95 16.48
C GLU A 228 2.45 31.80 15.46
N GLU A 229 2.22 32.09 14.18
CA GLU A 229 2.24 31.10 13.11
C GLU A 229 3.63 30.47 12.94
N LYS A 230 4.69 31.25 13.05
CA LYS A 230 6.08 30.74 13.05
C LYS A 230 6.33 29.77 14.20
N GLN A 231 5.90 30.12 15.40
CA GLN A 231 6.06 29.29 16.59
C GLN A 231 5.25 28.00 16.45
N ARG A 232 3.99 28.10 16.02
CA ARG A 232 3.13 26.94 15.75
C ARG A 232 3.71 26.02 14.70
N LEU A 233 4.15 26.57 13.55
CA LEU A 233 4.80 25.80 12.49
C LEU A 233 6.07 25.11 13.01
N GLY A 234 6.92 25.79 13.75
CA GLY A 234 8.11 25.21 14.38
C GLY A 234 7.78 24.05 15.33
N ASN A 235 6.71 24.15 16.11
CA ASN A 235 6.23 23.10 16.98
C ASN A 235 5.68 21.90 16.17
N HIS A 236 4.92 22.15 15.11
CA HIS A 236 4.41 21.10 14.23
C HIS A 236 5.54 20.35 13.49
N LEU A 237 6.59 21.04 13.05
CA LEU A 237 7.78 20.40 12.46
C LEU A 237 8.46 19.44 13.44
N LYS A 238 8.68 19.86 14.68
CA LYS A 238 9.26 19.01 15.74
C LYS A 238 8.35 17.83 16.04
N TYR A 239 7.04 18.07 16.13
CA TYR A 239 6.06 17.02 16.42
C TYR A 239 5.94 16.02 15.28
N PHE A 240 6.09 16.44 14.02
CA PHE A 240 6.13 15.55 12.88
C PHE A 240 7.31 14.59 12.98
N ILE A 241 8.51 15.09 13.25
CA ILE A 241 9.72 14.27 13.40
C ILE A 241 9.58 13.28 14.56
N SER A 242 9.14 13.73 15.74
CA SER A 242 8.96 12.85 16.89
C SER A 242 7.89 11.76 16.63
N THR A 243 6.83 12.09 15.90
CA THR A 243 5.80 11.12 15.47
C THR A 243 6.36 10.14 14.45
N LEU A 244 7.21 10.60 13.53
CA LEU A 244 7.90 9.77 12.56
C LEU A 244 8.80 8.73 13.25
N GLU A 245 9.48 9.11 14.33
CA GLU A 245 10.36 8.27 15.13
C GLU A 245 9.61 7.30 16.06
N SER A 246 8.35 7.54 16.36
CA SER A 246 7.55 6.68 17.24
C SER A 246 7.12 5.35 16.60
N GLY A 247 7.39 5.11 15.31
CA GLY A 247 7.27 3.82 14.67
C GLY A 247 6.04 3.63 13.78
N SER A 248 5.61 2.38 13.62
CA SER A 248 4.55 1.98 12.71
C SER A 248 3.17 2.49 13.10
N GLY A 249 2.24 2.58 12.14
CA GLY A 249 0.83 2.93 12.40
C GLY A 249 0.51 4.43 12.47
N GLN A 250 1.50 5.33 12.42
CA GLN A 250 1.34 6.77 12.63
C GLN A 250 0.85 7.57 11.39
N GLY A 251 0.54 6.92 10.28
CA GLY A 251 0.21 7.59 9.02
C GLY A 251 -0.93 8.61 9.12
N LYS A 252 -2.01 8.33 9.87
CA LYS A 252 -3.11 9.29 10.09
C LYS A 252 -2.66 10.52 10.86
N LYS A 253 -1.85 10.31 11.91
CA LYS A 253 -1.33 11.38 12.75
C LYS A 253 -0.36 12.27 11.98
N LEU A 254 0.53 11.67 11.20
CA LEU A 254 1.43 12.41 10.30
C LEU A 254 0.65 13.22 9.26
N GLY A 255 -0.42 12.64 8.69
CA GLY A 255 -1.30 13.35 7.76
C GLY A 255 -1.99 14.56 8.40
N PHE A 256 -2.49 14.42 9.64
CA PHE A 256 -3.08 15.52 10.40
C PHE A 256 -2.05 16.63 10.67
N ILE A 257 -0.86 16.28 11.18
CA ILE A 257 0.21 17.26 11.44
C ILE A 257 0.60 17.99 10.15
N ALA A 258 0.69 17.27 9.02
CA ALA A 258 0.99 17.89 7.73
C ALA A 258 -0.08 18.89 7.28
N GLN A 259 -1.37 18.63 7.57
CA GLN A 259 -2.46 19.57 7.31
C GLN A 259 -2.33 20.83 8.17
N GLU A 260 -2.04 20.68 9.47
CA GLU A 260 -1.81 21.84 10.34
C GLU A 260 -0.60 22.66 9.89
N MET A 261 0.53 22.01 9.54
CA MET A 261 1.66 22.73 8.93
C MET A 261 1.25 23.52 7.68
N GLY A 262 0.43 22.92 6.82
CA GLY A 262 -0.10 23.59 5.61
C GLY A 262 -0.96 24.82 5.95
N ARG A 263 -1.77 24.76 7.00
CA ARG A 263 -2.56 25.91 7.47
C ARG A 263 -1.68 27.06 7.94
N GLU A 264 -0.67 26.78 8.78
CA GLU A 264 0.26 27.81 9.27
C GLU A 264 1.07 28.44 8.10
N ILE A 265 1.50 27.64 7.13
CA ILE A 265 2.19 28.13 5.93
C ILE A 265 1.27 29.05 5.11
N ASN A 266 0.01 28.68 4.90
CA ASN A 266 -0.95 29.50 4.16
C ASN A 266 -1.23 30.83 4.88
N THR A 267 -1.33 30.84 6.21
CA THR A 267 -1.52 32.06 6.99
C THR A 267 -0.29 32.98 6.85
N LEU A 268 0.91 32.42 6.91
CA LEU A 268 2.16 33.14 6.64
C LEU A 268 2.19 33.76 5.22
N GLU A 269 1.66 33.06 4.22
CA GLU A 269 1.56 33.53 2.84
C GLU A 269 0.53 34.63 2.66
N ILE A 270 -0.68 34.49 3.25
CA ILE A 270 -1.74 35.51 3.22
C ILE A 270 -1.28 36.80 3.90
N GLY A 271 -0.59 36.71 5.02
CA GLY A 271 0.07 37.86 5.65
C GLY A 271 1.02 38.59 4.71
N ARG A 272 1.64 37.88 3.76
CA ARG A 272 2.48 38.44 2.69
C ARG A 272 1.69 39.02 1.52
N ALA A 273 0.59 38.37 1.11
CA ALA A 273 -0.25 38.77 -0.03
C ALA A 273 -1.08 40.03 0.25
N SER A 274 -1.65 40.17 1.48
CA SER A 274 -2.45 41.32 1.87
C SER A 274 -1.67 42.64 1.82
N CYS A 275 -0.35 42.60 1.82
CA CYS A 275 0.50 43.75 1.61
C CYS A 275 0.79 44.11 0.15
N ARG A 276 0.54 43.17 -0.80
CA ARG A 276 0.73 43.45 -2.24
C ARG A 276 -0.51 44.00 -2.92
N GLU A 277 -1.72 43.65 -2.47
CA GLU A 277 -2.96 44.03 -3.14
C GLU A 277 -3.58 45.36 -2.70
N ARG A 278 -3.12 45.96 -1.59
CA ARG A 278 -3.64 47.26 -1.10
C ARG A 278 -2.74 48.47 -1.40
N VAL A 279 -1.99 48.38 -2.47
CA VAL A 279 -1.19 49.46 -2.99
C VAL A 279 -1.48 49.60 -4.50
#